data_21c107dc256ba79609ccc94208193b84
#
_entry.id   21c107dc256ba79609ccc94208193b84
#
_cell.length_a   1.000
_cell.length_b   1.000
_cell.length_c   1.000
_cell.angle_alpha   90.00
_cell.angle_beta   90.00
_cell.angle_gamma   90.00
#
_symmetry.space_group_name_H-M   'P 1'
#
loop_
_entity.id
_entity.type
_entity.pdbx_description
1 polymer ?
#
loop_
_entity_poly.entity_id
_entity_poly.type
_entity_poly.pdbx_seq_one_letter_code
_entity_poly.pdbx_strand_id
1 'polypeptide(L)'
;MDSLDRRFGFGLLLLCLLCVRLGAAEPLRTKQVDAIFASVKSRDLPGAAVLVIQNGRIVFERGYGVTDLRTHRPIDGHTDFRLASVTKQFTAMAIMLLVHDGKLRYETRLTDIFPDFPDYGRQITIRQLLNHTSGLKDYEDLMPKDYKEGRQELRQIQDAEVLELLEREKTTNFAPGTRWAYSNSGYVVLGIIVGKVSGEPFGQFLHDRIFVPLHMTDSLAYVKGKKEVPSRAYGHSSDSNGWHETDQSPTSATLGDGGVYSSVEDLAKWDAALQKHMLLSPSEMEPALTPVKVPEGQVTEPDGRPAEYGFGWFLNPYRGHKRMWHYGETMGFRTAIQRFVDDKLSVVVLCNRSDLDPTALALKVADVYFAGER
;
A
#
# COMPACT_ATOMS: atom_id res chain seq x y z
N MET A 1 -6.88 -57.24 -37.91
CA MET A 1 -6.98 -55.91 -38.53
C MET A 1 -8.32 -55.36 -38.04
N ASP A 2 -8.33 -54.19 -37.53
CA ASP A 2 -9.43 -53.42 -36.88
C ASP A 2 -9.50 -53.49 -35.36
N SER A 3 -8.67 -52.64 -34.69
CA SER A 3 -8.99 -52.16 -33.33
C SER A 3 -8.12 -50.96 -32.86
N LEU A 4 -7.79 -50.02 -33.76
CA LEU A 4 -6.89 -48.92 -33.38
C LEU A 4 -7.46 -47.48 -33.53
N ASP A 5 -8.70 -47.30 -33.97
CA ASP A 5 -9.19 -45.97 -34.37
C ASP A 5 -10.23 -45.31 -33.47
N ARG A 6 -10.53 -45.82 -32.27
CA ARG A 6 -11.54 -45.21 -31.38
C ARG A 6 -11.05 -44.46 -30.16
N ARG A 7 -9.72 -44.40 -29.88
CA ARG A 7 -9.20 -43.73 -28.67
C ARG A 7 -8.65 -42.33 -28.86
N PHE A 8 -8.45 -41.87 -30.08
CA PHE A 8 -7.92 -40.52 -30.37
C PHE A 8 -9.00 -39.42 -30.48
N GLY A 9 -10.25 -39.78 -30.73
CA GLY A 9 -11.33 -38.78 -30.90
C GLY A 9 -11.84 -38.14 -29.59
N PHE A 10 -11.78 -38.86 -28.47
CA PHE A 10 -12.31 -38.37 -27.18
C PHE A 10 -11.38 -37.36 -26.46
N GLY A 11 -10.08 -37.48 -26.63
CA GLY A 11 -9.11 -36.58 -26.03
C GLY A 11 -9.09 -35.20 -26.66
N LEU A 12 -9.32 -35.12 -27.99
CA LEU A 12 -9.32 -33.85 -28.71
C LEU A 12 -10.58 -33.04 -28.43
N LEU A 13 -11.74 -33.72 -28.26
CA LEU A 13 -13.03 -33.06 -27.94
C LEU A 13 -13.02 -32.50 -26.50
N LEU A 14 -12.40 -33.19 -25.55
CA LEU A 14 -12.27 -32.70 -24.15
C LEU A 14 -11.31 -31.49 -24.04
N LEU A 15 -10.22 -31.47 -24.80
CA LEU A 15 -9.28 -30.35 -24.87
C LEU A 15 -9.92 -29.10 -25.49
N CYS A 16 -10.70 -29.26 -26.58
CA CYS A 16 -11.42 -28.16 -27.20
C CYS A 16 -12.55 -27.62 -26.31
N LEU A 17 -13.25 -28.44 -25.51
CA LEU A 17 -14.26 -27.99 -24.57
C LEU A 17 -13.68 -27.23 -23.38
N LEU A 18 -12.49 -27.60 -22.89
CA LEU A 18 -11.77 -26.86 -21.85
C LEU A 18 -11.27 -25.49 -22.35
N CYS A 19 -10.71 -25.45 -23.57
CA CYS A 19 -10.25 -24.19 -24.19
C CYS A 19 -11.43 -23.24 -24.49
N VAL A 20 -12.58 -23.75 -24.93
CA VAL A 20 -13.75 -22.92 -25.19
C VAL A 20 -14.38 -22.37 -23.90
N ARG A 21 -14.35 -23.12 -22.77
CA ARG A 21 -14.84 -22.62 -21.49
C ARG A 21 -13.91 -21.55 -20.87
N LEU A 22 -12.60 -21.70 -21.01
CA LEU A 22 -11.63 -20.67 -20.57
C LEU A 22 -11.78 -19.39 -21.39
N GLY A 23 -11.92 -19.46 -22.70
CA GLY A 23 -12.09 -18.30 -23.57
C GLY A 23 -13.40 -17.52 -23.41
N ALA A 24 -14.47 -18.15 -22.87
CA ALA A 24 -15.75 -17.49 -22.63
C ALA A 24 -15.86 -16.86 -21.22
N ALA A 25 -15.11 -17.32 -20.25
CA ALA A 25 -15.16 -16.84 -18.86
C ALA A 25 -14.46 -15.47 -18.68
N GLU A 26 -13.38 -15.22 -19.40
CA GLU A 26 -12.60 -14.00 -19.28
C GLU A 26 -13.33 -12.73 -19.76
N PRO A 27 -14.04 -12.72 -20.92
CA PRO A 27 -14.87 -11.60 -21.32
C PRO A 27 -16.04 -11.32 -20.36
N LEU A 28 -16.57 -12.35 -19.68
CA LEU A 28 -17.62 -12.18 -18.69
C LEU A 28 -17.11 -11.52 -17.43
N ARG A 29 -15.97 -11.96 -16.88
CA ARG A 29 -15.30 -11.35 -15.72
C ARG A 29 -14.95 -9.89 -15.99
N THR A 30 -14.42 -9.58 -17.16
CA THR A 30 -14.12 -8.21 -17.59
C THR A 30 -15.37 -7.32 -17.52
N LYS A 31 -16.51 -7.78 -18.03
CA LYS A 31 -17.78 -7.03 -17.96
C LYS A 31 -18.27 -6.85 -16.52
N GLN A 32 -18.10 -7.86 -15.68
CA GLN A 32 -18.49 -7.80 -14.27
C GLN A 32 -17.63 -6.78 -13.49
N VAL A 33 -16.30 -6.77 -13.72
CA VAL A 33 -15.41 -5.76 -13.15
C VAL A 33 -15.77 -4.37 -13.65
N ASP A 34 -15.99 -4.20 -14.97
CA ASP A 34 -16.44 -2.93 -15.56
C ASP A 34 -17.73 -2.39 -14.94
N ALA A 35 -18.65 -3.28 -14.56
CA ALA A 35 -19.91 -2.89 -13.93
C ALA A 35 -19.70 -2.36 -12.50
N ILE A 36 -18.69 -2.88 -11.76
CA ILE A 36 -18.31 -2.38 -10.43
C ILE A 36 -17.86 -0.91 -10.50
N PHE A 37 -17.15 -0.54 -11.57
CA PHE A 37 -16.64 0.82 -11.80
C PHE A 37 -17.54 1.69 -12.70
N ALA A 38 -18.79 1.31 -12.91
CA ALA A 38 -19.70 2.03 -13.82
C ALA A 38 -19.89 3.51 -13.43
N SER A 39 -19.90 3.83 -12.13
CA SER A 39 -20.05 5.20 -11.60
C SER A 39 -18.82 6.10 -11.79
N VAL A 40 -17.65 5.52 -12.13
CA VAL A 40 -16.40 6.27 -12.32
C VAL A 40 -15.89 6.24 -13.77
N LYS A 41 -16.73 5.85 -14.72
CA LYS A 41 -16.38 5.76 -16.16
C LYS A 41 -16.40 7.10 -16.91
N SER A 42 -16.65 8.22 -16.25
CA SER A 42 -16.62 9.52 -16.92
C SER A 42 -15.24 9.78 -17.54
N ARG A 43 -15.21 10.35 -18.74
CA ARG A 43 -13.98 10.79 -19.39
C ARG A 43 -13.53 12.19 -18.96
N ASP A 44 -14.31 12.84 -18.09
CA ASP A 44 -14.12 14.22 -17.68
C ASP A 44 -13.94 14.36 -16.16
N LEU A 45 -14.01 13.27 -15.42
CA LEU A 45 -13.92 13.26 -13.95
C LEU A 45 -12.76 12.40 -13.46
N PRO A 46 -12.23 12.68 -12.26
CA PRO A 46 -11.24 11.83 -11.60
C PRO A 46 -11.78 10.41 -11.44
N GLY A 47 -10.89 9.44 -11.38
CA GLY A 47 -11.32 8.05 -11.38
C GLY A 47 -10.41 7.08 -10.66
N ALA A 48 -10.13 5.93 -11.28
CA ALA A 48 -9.35 4.87 -10.68
C ALA A 48 -8.56 4.07 -11.72
N ALA A 49 -7.40 3.52 -11.33
CA ALA A 49 -6.74 2.41 -11.98
C ALA A 49 -7.02 1.11 -11.22
N VAL A 50 -7.29 0.05 -11.95
CA VAL A 50 -7.65 -1.27 -11.41
C VAL A 50 -6.77 -2.33 -12.05
N LEU A 51 -6.18 -3.19 -11.22
CA LEU A 51 -5.37 -4.31 -11.65
C LEU A 51 -5.83 -5.59 -10.94
N VAL A 52 -5.89 -6.70 -11.69
CA VAL A 52 -6.07 -8.05 -11.12
C VAL A 52 -4.96 -8.95 -11.61
N ILE A 53 -4.29 -9.59 -10.68
CA ILE A 53 -3.27 -10.59 -10.92
C ILE A 53 -3.81 -11.93 -10.45
N GLN A 54 -3.81 -12.94 -11.33
CA GLN A 54 -4.15 -14.31 -10.96
C GLN A 54 -3.08 -15.28 -11.45
N ASN A 55 -2.61 -16.16 -10.56
CA ASN A 55 -1.54 -17.11 -10.86
C ASN A 55 -0.27 -16.45 -11.43
N GLY A 56 0.08 -15.27 -10.92
CA GLY A 56 1.26 -14.50 -11.32
C GLY A 56 1.17 -13.84 -12.70
N ARG A 57 -0.06 -13.72 -13.27
CA ARG A 57 -0.32 -13.06 -14.55
C ARG A 57 -1.34 -11.94 -14.36
N ILE A 58 -1.14 -10.83 -15.02
CA ILE A 58 -2.16 -9.77 -15.13
C ILE A 58 -3.30 -10.34 -15.98
N VAL A 59 -4.49 -10.45 -15.39
CA VAL A 59 -5.72 -10.94 -16.06
C VAL A 59 -6.73 -9.82 -16.29
N PHE A 60 -6.53 -8.67 -15.62
CA PHE A 60 -7.31 -7.46 -15.85
C PHE A 60 -6.48 -6.24 -15.48
N GLU A 61 -6.50 -5.24 -16.36
CA GLU A 61 -5.92 -3.92 -16.12
C GLU A 61 -6.79 -2.88 -16.82
N ARG A 62 -7.17 -1.83 -16.09
CA ARG A 62 -7.97 -0.75 -16.69
C ARG A 62 -7.91 0.53 -15.88
N GLY A 63 -7.76 1.65 -16.61
CA GLY A 63 -8.00 3.00 -16.10
C GLY A 63 -9.45 3.44 -16.39
N TYR A 64 -10.03 4.13 -15.42
CA TYR A 64 -11.33 4.79 -15.50
C TYR A 64 -11.13 6.26 -15.12
N GLY A 65 -11.71 7.18 -15.87
CA GLY A 65 -11.61 8.61 -15.60
C GLY A 65 -10.31 9.24 -16.07
N VAL A 66 -9.98 10.40 -15.51
CA VAL A 66 -8.84 11.24 -15.90
C VAL A 66 -7.88 11.49 -14.74
N THR A 67 -6.61 11.70 -15.07
CA THR A 67 -5.54 11.99 -14.10
C THR A 67 -5.64 13.37 -13.50
N ASP A 68 -6.23 14.32 -14.24
CA ASP A 68 -6.27 15.75 -13.93
C ASP A 68 -7.45 16.41 -14.66
N LEU A 69 -8.20 17.23 -13.95
CA LEU A 69 -9.34 18.00 -14.51
C LEU A 69 -8.91 19.11 -15.50
N ARG A 70 -7.64 19.51 -15.49
CA ARG A 70 -7.10 20.54 -16.39
C ARG A 70 -6.74 19.97 -17.75
N THR A 71 -6.18 18.77 -17.79
CA THR A 71 -5.64 18.16 -19.01
C THR A 71 -6.52 17.06 -19.58
N HIS A 72 -7.43 16.50 -18.77
CA HIS A 72 -8.29 15.36 -19.10
C HIS A 72 -7.51 14.14 -19.63
N ARG A 73 -6.21 14.00 -19.25
CA ARG A 73 -5.42 12.83 -19.63
C ARG A 73 -6.05 11.57 -19.04
N PRO A 74 -6.37 10.54 -19.85
CA PRO A 74 -6.94 9.29 -19.35
C PRO A 74 -6.00 8.61 -18.32
N ILE A 75 -6.59 7.97 -17.34
CA ILE A 75 -5.89 7.05 -16.44
C ILE A 75 -5.57 5.76 -17.18
N ASP A 76 -4.35 5.26 -17.03
CA ASP A 76 -3.83 4.00 -17.59
C ASP A 76 -2.99 3.22 -16.55
N GLY A 77 -2.38 2.11 -16.96
CA GLY A 77 -1.56 1.26 -16.11
C GLY A 77 -0.30 1.92 -15.57
N HIS A 78 0.24 2.93 -16.26
CA HIS A 78 1.43 3.70 -15.89
C HIS A 78 1.11 4.99 -15.13
N THR A 79 -0.14 5.27 -14.86
CA THR A 79 -0.53 6.46 -14.10
C THR A 79 -0.06 6.33 -12.65
N ASP A 80 0.69 7.34 -12.17
CA ASP A 80 1.26 7.38 -10.83
C ASP A 80 0.29 8.03 -9.84
N PHE A 81 -0.12 7.25 -8.86
CA PHE A 81 -0.96 7.70 -7.76
C PHE A 81 -0.16 7.82 -6.47
N ARG A 82 -0.50 8.79 -5.62
CA ARG A 82 -0.02 8.80 -4.26
C ARG A 82 -0.61 7.61 -3.51
N LEU A 83 0.27 6.73 -3.03
CA LEU A 83 -0.15 5.49 -2.38
C LEU A 83 -0.68 5.69 -0.96
N ALA A 84 -0.39 6.85 -0.35
CA ALA A 84 -0.69 7.08 1.06
C ALA A 84 -0.17 5.90 1.91
N SER A 85 -0.95 5.38 2.86
CA SER A 85 -0.48 4.34 3.79
C SER A 85 -0.11 3.00 3.16
N VAL A 86 -0.42 2.74 1.87
CA VAL A 86 0.16 1.60 1.15
C VAL A 86 1.69 1.72 1.04
N THR A 87 2.27 2.92 1.20
CA THR A 87 3.71 3.18 1.37
C THR A 87 4.35 2.35 2.47
N LYS A 88 3.60 2.06 3.56
CA LYS A 88 4.14 1.38 4.75
C LYS A 88 4.75 0.01 4.43
N GLN A 89 4.29 -0.66 3.38
CA GLN A 89 4.88 -1.91 2.90
C GLN A 89 6.34 -1.73 2.46
N PHE A 90 6.63 -0.64 1.75
CA PHE A 90 7.98 -0.33 1.27
C PHE A 90 8.88 0.13 2.40
N THR A 91 8.35 0.92 3.33
CA THR A 91 9.09 1.32 4.54
C THR A 91 9.44 0.11 5.41
N ALA A 92 8.49 -0.80 5.61
CA ALA A 92 8.74 -2.04 6.35
C ALA A 92 9.78 -2.91 5.62
N MET A 93 9.69 -3.08 4.30
CA MET A 93 10.68 -3.80 3.51
C MET A 93 12.07 -3.16 3.61
N ALA A 94 12.17 -1.83 3.57
CA ALA A 94 13.45 -1.12 3.73
C ALA A 94 14.10 -1.42 5.10
N ILE A 95 13.33 -1.41 6.18
CA ILE A 95 13.81 -1.81 7.51
C ILE A 95 14.26 -3.28 7.52
N MET A 96 13.47 -4.18 6.92
CA MET A 96 13.79 -5.60 6.85
C MET A 96 15.07 -5.85 6.03
N LEU A 97 15.31 -5.09 4.96
CA LEU A 97 16.58 -5.14 4.21
C LEU A 97 17.76 -4.66 5.05
N LEU A 98 17.59 -3.65 5.90
CA LEU A 98 18.66 -3.25 6.85
C LEU A 98 18.92 -4.31 7.92
N VAL A 99 17.90 -5.08 8.31
CA VAL A 99 18.07 -6.24 9.21
C VAL A 99 18.79 -7.38 8.47
N HIS A 100 18.43 -7.66 7.22
CA HIS A 100 19.13 -8.61 6.35
C HIS A 100 20.63 -8.27 6.21
N ASP A 101 20.95 -7.00 6.02
CA ASP A 101 22.32 -6.51 5.89
C ASP A 101 23.09 -6.53 7.23
N GLY A 102 22.47 -6.92 8.35
CA GLY A 102 23.05 -6.90 9.68
C GLY A 102 23.28 -5.51 10.28
N LYS A 103 22.71 -4.45 9.64
CA LYS A 103 22.84 -3.05 10.07
C LYS A 103 21.84 -2.68 11.15
N LEU A 104 20.80 -3.46 11.34
CA LEU A 104 19.70 -3.21 12.29
C LEU A 104 19.21 -4.54 12.87
N ARG A 105 18.55 -4.48 14.02
CA ARG A 105 17.79 -5.61 14.61
C ARG A 105 16.40 -5.12 14.98
N TYR A 106 15.42 -6.02 14.95
CA TYR A 106 14.06 -5.68 15.36
C TYR A 106 13.96 -5.22 16.83
N GLU A 107 14.89 -5.67 17.67
CA GLU A 107 14.99 -5.34 19.08
C GLU A 107 15.84 -4.09 19.35
N THR A 108 16.45 -3.49 18.31
CA THR A 108 17.16 -2.21 18.44
C THR A 108 16.19 -1.15 18.95
N ARG A 109 16.61 -0.43 19.97
CA ARG A 109 15.81 0.60 20.63
C ARG A 109 15.91 1.93 19.90
N LEU A 110 14.87 2.75 20.03
CA LEU A 110 14.86 4.07 19.42
C LEU A 110 16.04 4.93 19.88
N THR A 111 16.39 4.85 21.17
CA THR A 111 17.56 5.57 21.75
C THR A 111 18.93 5.02 21.33
N ASP A 112 19.01 3.79 20.83
CA ASP A 112 20.25 3.26 20.25
C ASP A 112 20.57 3.93 18.89
N ILE A 113 19.55 4.44 18.21
CA ILE A 113 19.65 5.11 16.91
C ILE A 113 19.68 6.63 17.08
N PHE A 114 18.91 7.17 18.02
CA PHE A 114 18.79 8.57 18.37
C PHE A 114 19.19 8.75 19.86
N PRO A 115 20.50 8.91 20.17
CA PRO A 115 20.96 8.97 21.56
C PRO A 115 20.37 10.13 22.38
N ASP A 116 20.01 11.23 21.70
CA ASP A 116 19.40 12.40 22.32
C ASP A 116 17.88 12.32 22.44
N PHE A 117 17.26 11.23 21.96
CA PHE A 117 15.83 11.02 22.11
C PHE A 117 15.46 10.83 23.59
N PRO A 118 14.34 11.39 24.07
CA PRO A 118 13.93 11.31 25.48
C PRO A 118 13.87 9.87 26.03
N ASP A 119 14.01 9.74 27.33
CA ASP A 119 14.10 8.45 28.04
C ASP A 119 12.97 7.47 27.74
N TYR A 120 11.78 7.95 27.40
CA TYR A 120 10.66 7.09 27.03
C TYR A 120 10.96 6.25 25.76
N GLY A 121 11.83 6.72 24.88
CA GLY A 121 12.29 5.99 23.70
C GLY A 121 13.12 4.74 24.01
N ARG A 122 13.65 4.59 25.22
CA ARG A 122 14.40 3.40 25.66
C ARG A 122 13.60 2.11 25.66
N GLN A 123 12.28 2.22 25.72
CA GLN A 123 11.37 1.07 25.72
C GLN A 123 10.79 0.77 24.34
N ILE A 124 11.01 1.65 23.38
CA ILE A 124 10.48 1.52 22.02
C ILE A 124 11.50 0.82 21.14
N THR A 125 11.10 -0.29 20.51
CA THR A 125 11.92 -1.06 19.57
C THR A 125 11.45 -0.85 18.13
N ILE A 126 12.31 -1.19 17.16
CA ILE A 126 11.98 -1.19 15.72
C ILE A 126 10.77 -2.08 15.46
N ARG A 127 10.67 -3.26 16.08
CA ARG A 127 9.51 -4.15 15.97
C ARG A 127 8.21 -3.46 16.36
N GLN A 128 8.23 -2.71 17.44
CA GLN A 128 7.04 -2.01 17.95
C GLN A 128 6.64 -0.81 17.07
N LEU A 129 7.58 -0.18 16.37
CA LEU A 129 7.28 0.81 15.34
C LEU A 129 6.61 0.15 14.13
N LEU A 130 7.17 -0.98 13.64
CA LEU A 130 6.67 -1.70 12.47
C LEU A 130 5.25 -2.24 12.64
N ASN A 131 4.91 -2.73 13.84
CA ASN A 131 3.63 -3.36 14.11
C ASN A 131 2.65 -2.50 14.92
N HIS A 132 2.90 -1.20 15.03
CA HIS A 132 2.02 -0.22 15.69
C HIS A 132 1.78 -0.45 17.18
N THR A 133 2.79 -0.96 17.90
CA THR A 133 2.70 -1.16 19.35
C THR A 133 3.67 -0.28 20.14
N SER A 134 4.24 0.74 19.51
CA SER A 134 5.21 1.67 20.15
C SER A 134 4.56 2.60 21.17
N GLY A 135 3.27 2.90 21.03
CA GLY A 135 2.57 3.89 21.84
C GLY A 135 2.98 5.34 21.57
N LEU A 136 3.76 5.61 20.50
CA LEU A 136 4.07 6.98 20.11
C LEU A 136 2.80 7.78 19.89
N LYS A 137 2.79 9.04 20.33
CA LYS A 137 1.72 9.98 20.04
C LYS A 137 1.65 10.26 18.55
N ASP A 138 0.46 10.52 18.03
CA ASP A 138 0.31 10.88 16.62
C ASP A 138 0.83 12.29 16.38
N TYR A 139 1.70 12.46 15.38
CA TYR A 139 2.27 13.77 15.06
C TYR A 139 1.20 14.76 14.56
N GLU A 140 0.13 14.25 13.94
CA GLU A 140 -0.98 15.12 13.51
C GLU A 140 -1.69 15.79 14.68
N ASP A 141 -1.74 15.14 15.85
CA ASP A 141 -2.27 15.74 17.08
C ASP A 141 -1.28 16.75 17.69
N LEU A 142 0.02 16.52 17.49
CA LEU A 142 1.09 17.37 18.03
C LEU A 142 1.40 18.58 17.14
N MET A 143 0.96 18.56 15.87
CA MET A 143 1.23 19.64 14.93
C MET A 143 0.71 20.98 15.43
N PRO A 144 1.51 22.07 15.31
CA PRO A 144 1.06 23.43 15.58
C PRO A 144 -0.17 23.80 14.76
N LYS A 145 -1.05 24.64 15.32
CA LYS A 145 -2.31 25.07 14.67
C LYS A 145 -2.10 25.74 13.32
N ASP A 146 -0.98 26.42 13.13
CA ASP A 146 -0.65 27.12 11.90
C ASP A 146 -0.41 26.21 10.69
N TYR A 147 -0.22 24.91 10.89
CA TYR A 147 -0.28 23.92 9.81
C TYR A 147 -1.71 23.60 9.37
N LYS A 148 -2.68 23.75 10.29
CA LYS A 148 -4.09 23.35 10.07
C LYS A 148 -4.94 24.50 9.54
N GLU A 149 -4.51 25.75 9.69
CA GLU A 149 -5.25 26.96 9.25
C GLU A 149 -4.76 27.39 7.87
N GLY A 150 -5.70 27.46 6.91
CA GLY A 150 -5.42 27.77 5.50
C GLY A 150 -4.70 29.11 5.31
N ARG A 151 -3.39 29.03 5.11
CA ARG A 151 -2.58 30.16 4.64
C ARG A 151 -2.57 30.17 3.10
N GLN A 152 -2.19 31.30 2.51
CA GLN A 152 -2.01 31.46 1.07
C GLN A 152 -1.01 30.45 0.47
N GLU A 153 -0.03 29.97 1.27
CA GLU A 153 0.86 28.86 0.92
C GLU A 153 0.70 27.72 1.92
N LEU A 154 0.46 26.53 1.40
CA LEU A 154 0.34 25.32 2.20
C LEU A 154 1.70 24.97 2.83
N ARG A 155 1.81 25.14 4.15
CA ARG A 155 2.95 24.65 4.93
C ARG A 155 2.80 23.15 5.13
N GLN A 156 3.83 22.40 4.82
CA GLN A 156 3.88 20.93 4.98
C GLN A 156 4.93 20.57 6.02
N ILE A 157 4.53 19.75 7.01
CA ILE A 157 5.46 19.22 8.00
C ILE A 157 6.45 18.25 7.33
N GLN A 158 7.73 18.35 7.68
CA GLN A 158 8.79 17.47 7.21
C GLN A 158 9.09 16.38 8.22
N ASP A 159 9.69 15.26 7.77
CA ASP A 159 10.07 14.14 8.64
C ASP A 159 10.88 14.60 9.87
N ALA A 160 11.84 15.50 9.70
CA ALA A 160 12.65 16.03 10.80
C ALA A 160 11.81 16.78 11.83
N GLU A 161 10.82 17.57 11.40
CA GLU A 161 9.92 18.29 12.31
C GLU A 161 9.02 17.32 13.07
N VAL A 162 8.61 16.20 12.47
CA VAL A 162 7.87 15.13 13.16
C VAL A 162 8.74 14.55 14.29
N LEU A 163 10.02 14.26 14.01
CA LEU A 163 10.93 13.75 15.03
C LEU A 163 11.08 14.76 16.17
N GLU A 164 11.28 16.05 15.87
CA GLU A 164 11.34 17.12 16.88
C GLU A 164 10.08 17.23 17.74
N LEU A 165 8.88 17.04 17.14
CA LEU A 165 7.63 17.03 17.92
C LEU A 165 7.62 15.88 18.93
N LEU A 166 8.02 14.68 18.49
CA LEU A 166 8.11 13.51 19.35
C LEU A 166 9.20 13.68 20.44
N GLU A 167 10.34 14.29 20.13
CA GLU A 167 11.40 14.56 21.10
C GLU A 167 10.99 15.55 22.20
N ARG A 168 10.00 16.40 21.98
CA ARG A 168 9.44 17.31 23.02
C ARG A 168 8.50 16.59 23.98
N GLU A 169 8.01 15.40 23.62
CA GLU A 169 7.13 14.61 24.46
C GLU A 169 7.91 13.90 25.58
N LYS A 170 7.21 13.54 26.66
CA LYS A 170 7.81 12.90 27.84
C LYS A 170 7.33 11.47 28.04
N THR A 171 6.24 11.10 27.38
CA THR A 171 5.57 9.82 27.56
C THR A 171 4.92 9.35 26.26
N THR A 172 4.66 8.06 26.20
CA THR A 172 3.80 7.41 25.18
C THR A 172 2.33 7.43 25.61
N ASN A 173 1.42 7.15 24.67
CA ASN A 173 -0.02 6.99 24.96
C ASN A 173 -0.33 5.74 25.80
N PHE A 174 0.51 4.71 25.69
CA PHE A 174 0.47 3.47 26.45
C PHE A 174 1.87 2.86 26.50
N ALA A 175 2.13 1.95 27.43
CA ALA A 175 3.42 1.30 27.56
C ALA A 175 3.75 0.50 26.28
N PRO A 176 4.94 0.68 25.67
CA PRO A 176 5.32 -0.01 24.44
C PRO A 176 5.12 -1.52 24.52
N GLY A 177 4.48 -2.11 23.52
CA GLY A 177 4.17 -3.54 23.44
C GLY A 177 2.89 -3.97 24.17
N THR A 178 2.21 -3.09 24.91
CA THR A 178 1.00 -3.49 25.68
C THR A 178 -0.28 -3.38 24.88
N ARG A 179 -0.36 -2.45 23.94
CA ARG A 179 -1.55 -2.20 23.10
C ARG A 179 -1.16 -2.03 21.63
N TRP A 180 -2.14 -2.13 20.79
CA TRP A 180 -2.03 -1.76 19.38
C TRP A 180 -2.80 -0.45 19.13
N ALA A 181 -2.15 0.48 18.44
CA ALA A 181 -2.80 1.67 17.89
C ALA A 181 -2.06 2.09 16.62
N TYR A 182 -2.79 2.19 15.52
CA TYR A 182 -2.22 2.63 14.23
C TYR A 182 -1.48 3.94 14.40
N SER A 183 -0.22 4.03 13.90
CA SER A 183 0.66 5.17 14.14
C SER A 183 1.36 5.59 12.86
N ASN A 184 1.02 6.76 12.33
CA ASN A 184 1.78 7.40 11.27
C ASN A 184 3.15 7.85 11.78
N SER A 185 3.22 8.40 12.99
CA SER A 185 4.50 8.78 13.64
C SER A 185 5.52 7.65 13.64
N GLY A 186 5.09 6.42 13.93
CA GLY A 186 5.98 5.26 13.92
C GLY A 186 6.62 5.03 12.55
N TYR A 187 5.87 5.18 11.47
CA TYR A 187 6.36 4.97 10.12
C TYR A 187 7.16 6.15 9.55
N VAL A 188 6.86 7.39 9.96
CA VAL A 188 7.74 8.54 9.69
C VAL A 188 9.11 8.29 10.33
N VAL A 189 9.14 7.90 11.60
CA VAL A 189 10.38 7.57 12.32
C VAL A 189 11.13 6.41 11.65
N LEU A 190 10.45 5.36 11.19
CA LEU A 190 11.07 4.27 10.42
C LEU A 190 11.71 4.78 9.13
N GLY A 191 11.07 5.70 8.39
CA GLY A 191 11.66 6.35 7.22
C GLY A 191 12.95 7.12 7.54
N ILE A 192 12.96 7.86 8.65
CA ILE A 192 14.17 8.56 9.15
C ILE A 192 15.26 7.56 9.54
N ILE A 193 14.90 6.46 10.19
CA ILE A 193 15.82 5.38 10.57
C ILE A 193 16.47 4.76 9.33
N VAL A 194 15.70 4.51 8.26
CA VAL A 194 16.28 4.03 7.01
C VAL A 194 17.37 4.97 6.53
N GLY A 195 17.10 6.28 6.49
CA GLY A 195 18.11 7.27 6.08
C GLY A 195 19.34 7.31 6.98
N LYS A 196 19.12 7.30 8.30
CA LYS A 196 20.21 7.38 9.28
C LYS A 196 21.11 6.14 9.30
N VAL A 197 20.53 4.95 9.18
CA VAL A 197 21.27 3.68 9.26
C VAL A 197 21.92 3.31 7.93
N SER A 198 21.29 3.61 6.80
CA SER A 198 21.87 3.37 5.47
C SER A 198 22.94 4.40 5.09
N GLY A 199 22.81 5.64 5.56
CA GLY A 199 23.60 6.78 5.10
C GLY A 199 23.05 7.42 3.81
N GLU A 200 21.88 7.00 3.33
CA GLU A 200 21.25 7.46 2.09
C GLU A 200 19.86 8.04 2.41
N PRO A 201 19.39 9.09 1.69
CA PRO A 201 18.02 9.56 1.84
C PRO A 201 17.01 8.42 1.64
N PHE A 202 15.93 8.40 2.42
CA PHE A 202 14.89 7.36 2.37
C PHE A 202 14.44 7.02 0.94
N GLY A 203 14.12 8.04 0.13
CA GLY A 203 13.70 7.84 -1.25
C GLY A 203 14.78 7.22 -2.15
N GLN A 204 16.06 7.54 -1.91
CA GLN A 204 17.18 6.93 -2.63
C GLN A 204 17.35 5.46 -2.23
N PHE A 205 17.25 5.16 -0.95
CA PHE A 205 17.30 3.77 -0.48
C PHE A 205 16.18 2.90 -1.09
N LEU A 206 14.94 3.41 -1.12
CA LEU A 206 13.84 2.68 -1.79
C LEU A 206 14.13 2.48 -3.27
N HIS A 207 14.61 3.52 -3.96
CA HIS A 207 14.97 3.45 -5.38
C HIS A 207 16.01 2.36 -5.64
N ASP A 208 17.14 2.39 -4.93
CA ASP A 208 18.28 1.53 -5.22
C ASP A 208 18.10 0.09 -4.71
N ARG A 209 17.36 -0.10 -3.61
CA ARG A 209 17.22 -1.40 -2.95
C ARG A 209 15.90 -2.13 -3.27
N ILE A 210 14.89 -1.40 -3.76
CA ILE A 210 13.57 -1.97 -4.04
C ILE A 210 13.18 -1.69 -5.49
N PHE A 211 13.06 -0.42 -5.89
CA PHE A 211 12.42 -0.10 -7.17
C PHE A 211 13.28 -0.51 -8.37
N VAL A 212 14.57 -0.20 -8.38
CA VAL A 212 15.49 -0.59 -9.48
C VAL A 212 15.62 -2.11 -9.60
N PRO A 213 15.91 -2.88 -8.53
CA PRO A 213 15.98 -4.34 -8.62
C PRO A 213 14.70 -5.01 -9.12
N LEU A 214 13.54 -4.40 -8.85
CA LEU A 214 12.24 -4.91 -9.27
C LEU A 214 11.72 -4.30 -10.57
N HIS A 215 12.51 -3.43 -11.23
CA HIS A 215 12.12 -2.70 -12.44
C HIS A 215 10.84 -1.84 -12.27
N MET A 216 10.62 -1.31 -11.07
CA MET A 216 9.50 -0.42 -10.74
C MET A 216 9.87 1.02 -11.14
N THR A 217 9.78 1.31 -12.44
CA THR A 217 10.29 2.55 -13.05
C THR A 217 9.42 3.78 -12.82
N ASP A 218 8.15 3.55 -12.47
CA ASP A 218 7.17 4.60 -12.19
C ASP A 218 7.13 4.95 -10.68
N SER A 219 7.84 4.18 -9.82
CA SER A 219 7.76 4.31 -8.37
C SER A 219 8.83 5.25 -7.81
N LEU A 220 8.43 6.13 -6.89
CA LEU A 220 9.34 7.01 -6.17
C LEU A 220 8.76 7.49 -4.83
N ALA A 221 9.63 7.82 -3.87
CA ALA A 221 9.24 8.64 -2.72
C ALA A 221 9.30 10.12 -3.14
N TYR A 222 8.16 10.79 -3.12
CA TYR A 222 8.04 12.15 -3.65
C TYR A 222 8.53 13.20 -2.66
N VAL A 223 9.48 13.99 -3.10
CA VAL A 223 9.96 15.18 -2.39
C VAL A 223 9.76 16.39 -3.30
N LYS A 224 8.86 17.31 -2.90
CA LYS A 224 8.53 18.52 -3.66
C LYS A 224 9.79 19.29 -4.06
N GLY A 225 9.89 19.62 -5.34
CA GLY A 225 11.00 20.39 -5.89
C GLY A 225 12.30 19.62 -6.15
N LYS A 226 12.35 18.29 -5.85
CA LYS A 226 13.52 17.45 -6.19
C LYS A 226 13.35 16.63 -7.44
N LYS A 227 12.23 15.92 -7.57
CA LYS A 227 11.91 15.10 -8.75
C LYS A 227 10.42 15.14 -9.00
N GLU A 228 10.03 15.42 -10.22
CA GLU A 228 8.62 15.35 -10.62
C GLU A 228 8.18 13.88 -10.74
N VAL A 229 6.88 13.64 -10.47
CA VAL A 229 6.24 12.35 -10.69
C VAL A 229 5.87 12.26 -12.18
N PRO A 230 6.42 11.32 -12.97
CA PRO A 230 6.36 11.38 -14.43
C PRO A 230 4.95 11.35 -15.00
N SER A 231 4.15 10.37 -14.58
CA SER A 231 2.78 10.11 -15.05
C SER A 231 1.74 10.42 -14.00
N ARG A 232 1.95 11.52 -13.26
CA ARG A 232 1.19 11.87 -12.06
C ARG A 232 -0.32 11.99 -12.31
N ALA A 233 -1.09 11.33 -11.46
CA ALA A 233 -2.46 11.69 -11.15
C ALA A 233 -2.48 12.77 -10.06
N TYR A 234 -3.40 13.72 -10.16
CA TYR A 234 -3.65 14.74 -9.15
C TYR A 234 -4.86 14.32 -8.31
N GLY A 235 -4.80 14.55 -7.01
CA GLY A 235 -5.87 14.22 -6.08
C GLY A 235 -7.03 15.18 -6.19
N HIS A 236 -8.27 14.67 -6.05
CA HIS A 236 -9.48 15.47 -6.16
C HIS A 236 -10.50 15.14 -5.08
N SER A 237 -11.29 16.15 -4.72
CA SER A 237 -12.48 16.01 -3.87
C SER A 237 -13.66 16.71 -4.50
N SER A 238 -14.88 16.38 -4.08
CA SER A 238 -16.10 17.06 -4.52
C SER A 238 -16.85 17.65 -3.35
N ASP A 239 -17.48 18.78 -3.60
CA ASP A 239 -18.42 19.44 -2.70
C ASP A 239 -19.67 19.93 -3.46
N SER A 240 -20.45 20.83 -2.89
CA SER A 240 -21.65 21.42 -3.52
C SER A 240 -21.35 22.20 -4.80
N ASN A 241 -20.10 22.62 -5.03
CA ASN A 241 -19.64 23.35 -6.22
C ASN A 241 -19.05 22.44 -7.29
N GLY A 242 -18.99 21.12 -7.03
CA GLY A 242 -18.46 20.10 -7.95
C GLY A 242 -17.07 19.61 -7.57
N TRP A 243 -16.34 19.11 -8.56
CA TRP A 243 -15.00 18.55 -8.40
C TRP A 243 -13.94 19.63 -8.44
N HIS A 244 -12.95 19.53 -7.54
CA HIS A 244 -11.77 20.39 -7.50
C HIS A 244 -10.52 19.63 -7.06
N GLU A 245 -9.37 20.13 -7.43
CA GLU A 245 -8.09 19.56 -7.04
C GLU A 245 -7.84 19.77 -5.54
N THR A 246 -7.52 18.67 -4.83
CA THR A 246 -7.18 18.64 -3.40
C THR A 246 -5.95 17.72 -3.20
N ASP A 247 -4.89 17.96 -3.95
CA ASP A 247 -3.78 17.03 -4.15
C ASP A 247 -2.81 16.96 -2.96
N GLN A 248 -2.70 18.05 -2.19
CA GLN A 248 -1.72 18.16 -1.11
C GLN A 248 -2.37 18.64 0.21
N SER A 249 -1.87 18.12 1.33
CA SER A 249 -2.27 18.48 2.69
C SER A 249 -1.05 18.91 3.52
N PRO A 250 -1.24 19.44 4.74
CA PRO A 250 -0.14 19.74 5.65
C PRO A 250 0.77 18.55 5.96
N THR A 251 0.29 17.32 5.84
CA THR A 251 1.06 16.08 6.10
C THR A 251 1.66 15.45 4.83
N SER A 252 1.54 16.11 3.68
CA SER A 252 1.95 15.51 2.40
C SER A 252 3.47 15.45 2.16
N ALA A 253 4.30 16.04 3.02
CA ALA A 253 5.75 15.98 2.89
C ALA A 253 6.41 14.95 3.79
N THR A 254 5.64 14.21 4.61
CA THR A 254 6.16 13.03 5.33
C THR A 254 6.31 11.86 4.35
N LEU A 255 7.39 11.08 4.51
CA LEU A 255 7.78 10.08 3.50
C LEU A 255 7.46 8.65 3.92
N GLY A 256 7.91 8.23 5.11
CA GLY A 256 7.88 6.83 5.52
C GLY A 256 6.47 6.28 5.76
N ASP A 257 5.51 7.11 6.09
CA ASP A 257 4.12 6.75 6.37
C ASP A 257 3.21 6.79 5.14
N GLY A 258 3.53 7.66 4.12
CA GLY A 258 2.61 7.91 3.00
C GLY A 258 3.19 8.57 1.76
N GLY A 259 4.51 8.72 1.62
CA GLY A 259 5.15 9.55 0.60
C GLY A 259 5.46 8.89 -0.75
N VAL A 260 5.13 7.61 -0.96
CA VAL A 260 5.40 6.91 -2.22
C VAL A 260 4.30 7.17 -3.25
N TYR A 261 4.71 7.44 -4.49
CA TYR A 261 3.90 7.37 -5.70
C TYR A 261 4.25 6.12 -6.48
N SER A 262 3.27 5.50 -7.10
CA SER A 262 3.46 4.30 -7.93
C SER A 262 2.28 4.09 -8.88
N SER A 263 2.47 3.23 -9.87
CA SER A 263 1.46 2.79 -10.84
C SER A 263 0.95 1.38 -10.53
N VAL A 264 -0.19 0.98 -11.12
CA VAL A 264 -0.67 -0.40 -10.96
C VAL A 264 0.27 -1.42 -11.61
N GLU A 265 0.97 -1.05 -12.70
CA GLU A 265 1.98 -1.92 -13.32
C GLU A 265 3.18 -2.16 -12.42
N ASP A 266 3.67 -1.12 -11.73
CA ASP A 266 4.75 -1.29 -10.77
C ASP A 266 4.31 -2.11 -9.55
N LEU A 267 3.06 -1.94 -9.09
CA LEU A 267 2.51 -2.77 -8.03
C LEU A 267 2.31 -4.24 -8.46
N ALA A 268 2.15 -4.53 -9.76
CA ALA A 268 2.23 -5.91 -10.26
C ALA A 268 3.63 -6.52 -10.10
N LYS A 269 4.68 -5.73 -10.36
CA LYS A 269 6.08 -6.15 -10.14
C LYS A 269 6.36 -6.36 -8.65
N TRP A 270 5.82 -5.49 -7.79
CA TRP A 270 5.86 -5.64 -6.34
C TRP A 270 5.18 -6.93 -5.86
N ASP A 271 3.95 -7.21 -6.34
CA ASP A 271 3.23 -8.45 -6.04
C ASP A 271 4.04 -9.68 -6.45
N ALA A 272 4.60 -9.67 -7.67
CA ALA A 272 5.44 -10.76 -8.17
C ALA A 272 6.71 -10.95 -7.33
N ALA A 273 7.33 -9.85 -6.85
CA ALA A 273 8.51 -9.89 -6.00
C ALA A 273 8.22 -10.52 -4.62
N LEU A 274 7.09 -10.15 -4.02
CA LEU A 274 6.64 -10.75 -2.76
C LEU A 274 6.29 -12.24 -2.93
N GLN A 275 5.64 -12.61 -4.03
CA GLN A 275 5.28 -14.01 -4.31
C GLN A 275 6.51 -14.89 -4.55
N LYS A 276 7.54 -14.34 -5.20
CA LYS A 276 8.77 -15.06 -5.57
C LYS A 276 9.90 -14.91 -4.57
N HIS A 277 9.67 -14.18 -3.48
CA HIS A 277 10.70 -13.89 -2.47
C HIS A 277 11.98 -13.28 -3.06
N MET A 278 11.83 -12.29 -3.96
CA MET A 278 12.97 -11.74 -4.72
C MET A 278 13.91 -10.88 -3.87
N LEU A 279 13.43 -10.23 -2.82
CA LEU A 279 14.22 -9.35 -1.96
C LEU A 279 14.66 -10.02 -0.67
N LEU A 280 13.80 -10.82 -0.07
CA LEU A 280 14.02 -11.52 1.19
C LEU A 280 13.49 -12.94 1.10
N SER A 281 14.16 -13.89 1.74
CA SER A 281 13.72 -15.29 1.83
C SER A 281 12.41 -15.44 2.62
N PRO A 282 11.69 -16.58 2.50
CA PRO A 282 10.50 -16.85 3.29
C PRO A 282 10.70 -16.70 4.81
N SER A 283 11.85 -17.15 5.33
CA SER A 283 12.16 -17.05 6.76
C SER A 283 12.41 -15.61 7.22
N GLU A 284 12.97 -14.77 6.36
CA GLU A 284 13.16 -13.34 6.65
C GLU A 284 11.85 -12.54 6.55
N MET A 285 10.90 -13.01 5.73
CA MET A 285 9.56 -12.44 5.64
C MET A 285 8.62 -12.84 6.79
N GLU A 286 8.90 -13.93 7.49
CA GLU A 286 8.06 -14.46 8.56
C GLU A 286 7.67 -13.41 9.62
N PRO A 287 8.58 -12.56 10.14
CA PRO A 287 8.22 -11.54 11.13
C PRO A 287 7.17 -10.54 10.62
N ALA A 288 7.19 -10.21 9.33
CA ALA A 288 6.22 -9.31 8.72
C ALA A 288 4.83 -9.95 8.53
N LEU A 289 4.79 -11.28 8.43
CA LEU A 289 3.59 -12.08 8.18
C LEU A 289 3.06 -12.75 9.44
N THR A 290 3.67 -12.49 10.60
CA THR A 290 3.21 -12.98 11.90
C THR A 290 2.37 -11.90 12.57
N PRO A 291 1.07 -12.15 12.82
CA PRO A 291 0.20 -11.19 13.48
C PRO A 291 0.72 -10.82 14.87
N VAL A 292 0.77 -9.53 15.15
CA VAL A 292 1.13 -9.04 16.48
C VAL A 292 0.04 -9.44 17.49
N LYS A 293 0.48 -9.87 18.66
CA LYS A 293 -0.38 -10.13 19.82
C LYS A 293 -0.07 -9.12 20.91
N VAL A 294 -1.09 -8.51 21.46
CA VAL A 294 -0.98 -7.54 22.54
C VAL A 294 -1.71 -8.04 23.78
N PRO A 295 -1.21 -7.77 24.99
CA PRO A 295 -1.86 -8.19 26.24
C PRO A 295 -3.15 -7.41 26.52
N GLU A 296 -3.29 -6.19 26.00
CA GLU A 296 -4.45 -5.32 26.26
C GLU A 296 -5.10 -4.86 24.95
N GLY A 297 -6.42 -5.03 24.85
CA GLY A 297 -7.18 -4.66 23.67
C GLY A 297 -6.99 -5.63 22.50
N GLN A 298 -7.15 -5.12 21.29
CA GLN A 298 -7.04 -5.90 20.04
C GLN A 298 -6.60 -5.01 18.89
N VAL A 299 -6.08 -5.63 17.83
CA VAL A 299 -5.87 -4.98 16.53
C VAL A 299 -7.24 -4.76 15.87
N THR A 300 -7.45 -3.61 15.23
CA THR A 300 -8.70 -3.29 14.56
C THR A 300 -8.48 -2.75 13.15
N GLU A 301 -9.43 -3.00 12.24
CA GLU A 301 -9.59 -2.24 11.01
C GLU A 301 -10.05 -0.81 11.33
N PRO A 302 -10.01 0.13 10.37
CA PRO A 302 -10.46 1.52 10.58
C PRO A 302 -11.90 1.67 11.06
N ASP A 303 -12.75 0.72 10.71
CA ASP A 303 -14.15 0.68 11.13
C ASP A 303 -14.38 0.01 12.51
N GLY A 304 -13.29 -0.34 13.21
CA GLY A 304 -13.31 -0.95 14.53
C GLY A 304 -13.48 -2.47 14.55
N ARG A 305 -13.63 -3.12 13.40
CA ARG A 305 -13.69 -4.59 13.34
C ARG A 305 -12.35 -5.22 13.77
N PRO A 306 -12.38 -6.37 14.46
CA PRO A 306 -11.16 -7.11 14.80
C PRO A 306 -10.32 -7.41 13.55
N ALA A 307 -9.01 -7.20 13.66
CA ALA A 307 -8.06 -7.42 12.60
C ALA A 307 -6.78 -8.11 13.11
N GLU A 308 -5.86 -8.36 12.20
CA GLU A 308 -4.51 -8.84 12.46
C GLU A 308 -3.54 -7.92 11.71
N TYR A 309 -2.38 -7.60 12.31
CA TYR A 309 -1.39 -6.74 11.69
C TYR A 309 0.02 -7.29 11.88
N GLY A 310 0.80 -7.22 10.80
CA GLY A 310 2.22 -7.54 10.77
C GLY A 310 3.08 -6.29 10.58
N PHE A 311 4.03 -6.32 9.63
CA PHE A 311 4.85 -5.16 9.29
C PHE A 311 4.37 -4.55 7.98
N GLY A 312 3.59 -3.47 8.06
CA GLY A 312 3.01 -2.78 6.90
C GLY A 312 1.85 -3.51 6.22
N TRP A 313 1.29 -4.55 6.86
CA TRP A 313 0.20 -5.37 6.33
C TRP A 313 -0.85 -5.70 7.39
N PHE A 314 -2.11 -5.54 7.04
CA PHE A 314 -3.20 -6.27 7.66
C PHE A 314 -3.20 -7.71 7.17
N LEU A 315 -3.50 -8.67 8.06
CA LEU A 315 -3.36 -10.11 7.78
C LEU A 315 -4.67 -10.90 7.98
N ASN A 316 -5.72 -10.25 8.46
CA ASN A 316 -7.00 -10.90 8.73
C ASN A 316 -7.65 -11.43 7.44
N PRO A 317 -8.27 -12.65 7.49
CA PRO A 317 -8.84 -13.29 6.31
C PRO A 317 -10.09 -12.57 5.80
N TYR A 318 -10.44 -12.82 4.54
CA TYR A 318 -11.70 -12.41 3.93
C TYR A 318 -12.48 -13.64 3.45
N ARG A 319 -13.66 -13.87 3.97
CA ARG A 319 -14.53 -15.04 3.63
C ARG A 319 -13.81 -16.39 3.69
N GLY A 320 -12.86 -16.54 4.61
CA GLY A 320 -12.04 -17.75 4.76
C GLY A 320 -10.77 -17.77 3.89
N HIS A 321 -10.60 -16.85 2.95
CA HIS A 321 -9.39 -16.70 2.15
C HIS A 321 -8.31 -15.97 2.96
N LYS A 322 -7.11 -16.54 3.07
CA LYS A 322 -5.95 -15.91 3.71
C LYS A 322 -5.56 -14.66 2.94
N ARG A 323 -5.45 -13.54 3.64
CA ARG A 323 -5.27 -12.23 3.01
C ARG A 323 -4.12 -11.45 3.64
N MET A 324 -3.32 -10.80 2.80
CA MET A 324 -2.43 -9.68 3.13
C MET A 324 -2.99 -8.45 2.43
N TRP A 325 -3.21 -7.37 3.17
CA TRP A 325 -3.79 -6.19 2.54
C TRP A 325 -3.40 -4.91 3.25
N HIS A 326 -3.51 -3.80 2.53
CA HIS A 326 -3.44 -2.48 3.12
C HIS A 326 -4.28 -1.51 2.29
N TYR A 327 -4.74 -0.46 2.94
CA TYR A 327 -5.40 0.67 2.30
C TYR A 327 -4.56 1.93 2.51
N GLY A 328 -4.81 2.94 1.68
CA GLY A 328 -4.21 4.26 1.80
C GLY A 328 -5.26 5.34 1.66
N GLU A 329 -5.21 6.30 2.55
CA GLU A 329 -6.07 7.47 2.55
C GLU A 329 -5.26 8.73 2.79
N THR A 330 -5.43 9.70 1.90
CA THR A 330 -4.89 11.06 2.05
C THR A 330 -5.75 12.02 1.25
N MET A 331 -5.44 13.31 1.32
CA MET A 331 -6.14 14.34 0.57
C MET A 331 -6.21 13.95 -0.91
N GLY A 332 -7.44 13.83 -1.44
CA GLY A 332 -7.70 13.53 -2.86
C GLY A 332 -7.37 12.11 -3.35
N PHE A 333 -6.79 11.22 -2.52
CA PHE A 333 -6.44 9.88 -2.94
C PHE A 333 -6.99 8.80 -2.00
N ARG A 334 -7.39 7.67 -2.61
CA ARG A 334 -7.83 6.45 -1.93
C ARG A 334 -7.22 5.26 -2.64
N THR A 335 -6.53 4.39 -1.93
CA THR A 335 -5.80 3.27 -2.51
C THR A 335 -6.02 1.99 -1.72
N ALA A 336 -5.98 0.84 -2.40
CA ALA A 336 -6.02 -0.47 -1.75
C ALA A 336 -5.23 -1.51 -2.54
N ILE A 337 -4.56 -2.39 -1.82
CA ILE A 337 -3.99 -3.63 -2.33
C ILE A 337 -4.52 -4.79 -1.50
N GLN A 338 -5.04 -5.81 -2.17
CA GLN A 338 -5.58 -7.04 -1.58
C GLN A 338 -4.85 -8.22 -2.19
N ARG A 339 -4.14 -9.00 -1.38
CA ARG A 339 -3.40 -10.19 -1.81
C ARG A 339 -3.97 -11.42 -1.12
N PHE A 340 -4.58 -12.30 -1.88
CA PHE A 340 -5.09 -13.60 -1.43
C PHE A 340 -4.03 -14.66 -1.76
N VAL A 341 -3.14 -14.89 -0.79
CA VAL A 341 -1.86 -15.56 -1.01
C VAL A 341 -2.04 -17.00 -1.49
N ASP A 342 -2.93 -17.76 -0.83
CA ASP A 342 -3.18 -19.16 -1.15
C ASP A 342 -3.94 -19.32 -2.48
N ASP A 343 -4.79 -18.36 -2.82
CA ASP A 343 -5.56 -18.29 -4.08
C ASP A 343 -4.74 -17.72 -5.25
N LYS A 344 -3.52 -17.23 -4.97
CA LYS A 344 -2.66 -16.55 -5.95
C LYS A 344 -3.39 -15.44 -6.70
N LEU A 345 -4.28 -14.75 -6.01
CA LEU A 345 -5.09 -13.64 -6.51
C LEU A 345 -4.66 -12.35 -5.82
N SER A 346 -4.41 -11.30 -6.60
CA SER A 346 -4.18 -9.95 -6.06
C SER A 346 -5.03 -8.95 -6.81
N VAL A 347 -5.59 -7.99 -6.09
CA VAL A 347 -6.38 -6.89 -6.63
C VAL A 347 -5.82 -5.58 -6.11
N VAL A 348 -5.54 -4.65 -7.03
CA VAL A 348 -5.08 -3.30 -6.72
C VAL A 348 -6.11 -2.31 -7.25
N VAL A 349 -6.48 -1.33 -6.43
CA VAL A 349 -7.35 -0.21 -6.81
C VAL A 349 -6.70 1.08 -6.33
N LEU A 350 -6.36 1.96 -7.26
CA LEU A 350 -5.76 3.27 -6.99
C LEU A 350 -6.69 4.36 -7.51
N CYS A 351 -7.18 5.24 -6.62
CA CYS A 351 -8.13 6.30 -6.96
C CYS A 351 -7.50 7.67 -6.73
N ASN A 352 -7.70 8.60 -7.65
CA ASN A 352 -7.36 10.01 -7.50
C ASN A 352 -8.58 10.88 -7.12
N ARG A 353 -9.49 10.30 -6.33
CA ARG A 353 -10.72 10.92 -5.81
C ARG A 353 -11.04 10.40 -4.42
N SER A 354 -11.53 11.29 -3.55
CA SER A 354 -11.70 11.03 -2.12
C SER A 354 -13.01 10.34 -1.72
N ASP A 355 -13.99 10.22 -2.63
CA ASP A 355 -15.35 9.73 -2.34
C ASP A 355 -15.52 8.20 -2.53
N LEU A 356 -14.48 7.48 -2.96
CA LEU A 356 -14.51 6.04 -3.17
C LEU A 356 -13.95 5.28 -1.98
N ASP A 357 -14.48 4.08 -1.76
CA ASP A 357 -13.89 3.06 -0.88
C ASP A 357 -13.16 2.02 -1.75
N PRO A 358 -11.84 2.15 -1.92
CA PRO A 358 -11.05 1.24 -2.75
C PRO A 358 -10.96 -0.16 -2.16
N THR A 359 -11.08 -0.31 -0.82
CA THR A 359 -11.08 -1.61 -0.14
C THR A 359 -12.33 -2.40 -0.50
N ALA A 360 -13.50 -1.77 -0.38
CA ALA A 360 -14.76 -2.41 -0.77
C ALA A 360 -14.82 -2.71 -2.27
N LEU A 361 -14.30 -1.81 -3.12
CA LEU A 361 -14.21 -2.03 -4.57
C LEU A 361 -13.30 -3.22 -4.91
N ALA A 362 -12.10 -3.28 -4.31
CA ALA A 362 -11.16 -4.37 -4.53
C ALA A 362 -11.73 -5.73 -4.07
N LEU A 363 -12.46 -5.77 -2.96
CA LEU A 363 -13.12 -6.99 -2.48
C LEU A 363 -14.26 -7.43 -3.42
N LYS A 364 -15.06 -6.49 -3.96
CA LYS A 364 -16.06 -6.82 -4.98
C LYS A 364 -15.42 -7.40 -6.26
N VAL A 365 -14.28 -6.87 -6.67
CA VAL A 365 -13.50 -7.41 -7.79
C VAL A 365 -12.99 -8.82 -7.46
N ALA A 366 -12.43 -9.05 -6.27
CA ALA A 366 -11.98 -10.37 -5.84
C ALA A 366 -13.13 -11.41 -5.86
N ASP A 367 -14.33 -11.03 -5.40
CA ASP A 367 -15.52 -11.89 -5.43
C ASP A 367 -15.89 -12.39 -6.86
N VAL A 368 -15.64 -11.58 -7.90
CA VAL A 368 -15.83 -12.00 -9.30
C VAL A 368 -14.90 -13.16 -9.68
N TYR A 369 -13.68 -13.16 -9.12
CA TYR A 369 -12.70 -14.21 -9.42
C TYR A 369 -12.91 -15.45 -8.56
N PHE A 370 -13.30 -15.32 -7.30
CA PHE A 370 -13.67 -16.46 -6.44
C PHE A 370 -14.90 -17.22 -6.92
N ALA A 371 -15.90 -16.53 -7.48
CA ALA A 371 -17.12 -17.17 -7.97
C ALA A 371 -16.89 -18.10 -9.18
N GLY A 372 -15.78 -17.97 -9.88
CA GLY A 372 -15.43 -18.80 -11.05
C GLY A 372 -14.68 -20.10 -10.72
N GLU A 373 -14.37 -20.35 -9.44
CA GLU A 373 -13.63 -21.53 -8.98
C GLU A 373 -14.54 -22.65 -8.41
N ARG A 374 -15.89 -22.47 -8.45
CA ARG A 374 -16.89 -23.47 -8.01
C ARG A 374 -17.38 -24.34 -9.15
#